data_372a5032d2889810e49f93b2156cfbdf
#
_entry.id   372a5032d2889810e49f93b2156cfbdf
#
_cell.length_a   1.000
_cell.length_b   1.000
_cell.length_c   1.000
_cell.angle_alpha   90.00
_cell.angle_beta   90.00
_cell.angle_gamma   90.00
#
_symmetry.space_group_name_H-M   'P 1'
#
loop_
_entity.id
_entity.type
_entity.pdbx_description
1 polymer ?
#
loop_
_entity_poly.entity_id
_entity_poly.type
_entity_poly.pdbx_seq_one_letter_code
_entity_poly.pdbx_strand_id
1 'polypeptide(L)'
;MYILIFFISHWFLSLFCQTFFLHRYGAHKMFTMSFFWERFFYFLTFITQGSSFLNPRAYAILHRMHHAYSDTEKDPHSPMFFKDIWHMTMHTKDIYLNYAKHNVEPEEQFRGGYPEWKLLDKISDSWFVRLGFVALYILFFMQFATAWWMFLLLPIHFFMGPVHGAIVNWCGHKYGYANYDNHDHSKNTLPVDFLMMGELFQNNHHKLPDDVNFAQRKFELDPTYFVIKFLNGLKIIQLSKT
;
A
#
# COMPACT_ATOMS: atom_id res chain seq x y z
N MET A 1 16.47 -9.47 19.94
CA MET A 1 16.48 -10.16 18.64
C MET A 1 15.04 -10.38 18.10
N TYR A 2 14.14 -11.03 18.82
CA TYR A 2 12.77 -11.36 18.37
C TYR A 2 11.93 -10.15 17.95
N ILE A 3 11.97 -9.04 18.70
CA ILE A 3 11.24 -7.81 18.36
C ILE A 3 11.71 -7.23 17.02
N LEU A 4 13.01 -7.22 16.76
CA LEU A 4 13.56 -6.73 15.50
C LEU A 4 13.15 -7.62 14.31
N ILE A 5 13.23 -8.94 14.48
CA ILE A 5 12.78 -9.90 13.45
C ILE A 5 11.28 -9.70 13.17
N PHE A 6 10.46 -9.58 14.22
CA PHE A 6 9.03 -9.34 14.06
C PHE A 6 8.75 -8.02 13.35
N PHE A 7 9.43 -6.92 13.74
CA PHE A 7 9.27 -5.62 13.11
C PHE A 7 9.62 -5.67 11.62
N ILE A 8 10.79 -6.21 11.28
CA ILE A 8 11.25 -6.31 9.89
C ILE A 8 10.30 -7.19 9.07
N SER A 9 9.91 -8.35 9.60
CA SER A 9 8.99 -9.27 8.92
C SER A 9 7.62 -8.62 8.70
N HIS A 10 7.06 -7.97 9.71
CA HIS A 10 5.76 -7.30 9.60
C HIS A 10 5.82 -6.14 8.62
N TRP A 11 6.89 -5.32 8.67
CA TRP A 11 7.10 -4.23 7.72
C TRP A 11 7.08 -4.73 6.28
N PHE A 12 7.95 -5.68 5.95
CA PHE A 12 8.10 -6.13 4.57
C PHE A 12 6.94 -7.00 4.07
N LEU A 13 6.32 -7.82 4.90
CA LEU A 13 5.17 -8.62 4.50
C LEU A 13 3.93 -7.75 4.27
N SER A 14 3.67 -6.79 5.16
CA SER A 14 2.57 -5.83 4.99
C SER A 14 2.79 -4.97 3.75
N LEU A 15 4.01 -4.45 3.57
CA LEU A 15 4.38 -3.65 2.42
C LEU A 15 4.30 -4.46 1.11
N PHE A 16 4.80 -5.70 1.10
CA PHE A 16 4.67 -6.59 -0.06
C PHE A 16 3.20 -6.78 -0.45
N CYS A 17 2.32 -7.04 0.50
CA CYS A 17 0.89 -7.17 0.22
C CYS A 17 0.29 -5.85 -0.29
N GLN A 18 0.76 -4.71 0.20
CA GLN A 18 0.29 -3.42 -0.28
C GLN A 18 0.74 -3.15 -1.71
N THR A 19 2.03 -3.29 -2.02
CA THR A 19 2.58 -3.03 -3.35
C THR A 19 2.14 -4.06 -4.39
N PHE A 20 2.14 -5.35 -4.03
CA PHE A 20 1.79 -6.42 -4.95
C PHE A 20 0.29 -6.56 -5.15
N PHE A 21 -0.48 -6.70 -4.04
CA PHE A 21 -1.88 -7.07 -4.13
C PHE A 21 -2.82 -5.85 -4.18
N LEU A 22 -2.65 -4.85 -3.31
CA LEU A 22 -3.54 -3.69 -3.31
C LEU A 22 -3.24 -2.75 -4.48
N HIS A 23 -1.97 -2.45 -4.72
CA HIS A 23 -1.54 -1.47 -5.71
C HIS A 23 -1.52 -2.06 -7.12
N ARG A 24 -0.52 -2.93 -7.42
CA ARG A 24 -0.32 -3.43 -8.79
C ARG A 24 -1.44 -4.33 -9.30
N TYR A 25 -1.99 -5.19 -8.44
CA TYR A 25 -3.11 -6.06 -8.83
C TYR A 25 -4.45 -5.33 -8.70
N GLY A 26 -4.80 -4.84 -7.51
CA GLY A 26 -6.14 -4.29 -7.22
C GLY A 26 -6.42 -2.95 -7.89
N ALA A 27 -5.48 -2.00 -7.83
CA ALA A 27 -5.67 -0.67 -8.39
C ALA A 27 -5.38 -0.63 -9.90
N HIS A 28 -4.21 -1.14 -10.35
CA HIS A 28 -3.74 -1.02 -11.72
C HIS A 28 -4.04 -2.21 -12.64
N LYS A 29 -4.35 -3.39 -12.11
CA LYS A 29 -4.60 -4.61 -12.90
C LYS A 29 -3.40 -4.99 -13.79
N MET A 30 -2.18 -4.78 -13.33
CA MET A 30 -0.96 -5.04 -14.09
C MET A 30 -0.76 -6.51 -14.41
N PHE A 31 -1.44 -7.41 -13.70
CA PHE A 31 -1.46 -8.85 -13.93
C PHE A 31 -2.78 -9.45 -13.47
N THR A 32 -3.04 -10.68 -13.89
CA THR A 32 -4.19 -11.49 -13.46
C THR A 32 -3.73 -12.70 -12.65
N MET A 33 -4.61 -13.26 -11.86
CA MET A 33 -4.38 -14.50 -11.12
C MET A 33 -5.69 -15.32 -11.03
N SER A 34 -5.57 -16.61 -10.68
CA SER A 34 -6.74 -17.44 -10.45
C SER A 34 -7.48 -17.01 -9.18
N PHE A 35 -8.76 -17.38 -9.06
CA PHE A 35 -9.56 -17.11 -7.86
C PHE A 35 -8.90 -17.62 -6.58
N PHE A 36 -8.26 -18.80 -6.61
CA PHE A 36 -7.54 -19.34 -5.46
C PHE A 36 -6.42 -18.40 -5.00
N TRP A 37 -5.57 -17.92 -5.91
CA TRP A 37 -4.47 -17.03 -5.59
C TRP A 37 -4.96 -15.63 -5.17
N GLU A 38 -6.04 -15.14 -5.76
CA GLU A 38 -6.67 -13.89 -5.31
C GLU A 38 -7.12 -13.99 -3.86
N ARG A 39 -7.81 -15.08 -3.47
CA ARG A 39 -8.24 -15.30 -2.08
C ARG A 39 -7.06 -15.51 -1.14
N PHE A 40 -6.03 -16.22 -1.58
CA PHE A 40 -4.80 -16.39 -0.81
C PHE A 40 -4.13 -15.04 -0.52
N PHE A 41 -3.88 -14.20 -1.52
CA PHE A 41 -3.25 -12.89 -1.32
C PHE A 41 -4.15 -11.90 -0.60
N TYR A 42 -5.47 -11.99 -0.78
CA TYR A 42 -6.43 -11.22 0.00
C TYR A 42 -6.32 -11.54 1.49
N PHE A 43 -6.35 -12.83 1.84
CA PHE A 43 -6.21 -13.28 3.22
C PHE A 43 -4.83 -12.97 3.79
N LEU A 44 -3.78 -13.16 2.99
CA LEU A 44 -2.42 -12.79 3.39
C LEU A 44 -2.31 -11.28 3.70
N THR A 45 -2.93 -10.43 2.88
CA THR A 45 -3.00 -8.98 3.13
C THR A 45 -3.70 -8.69 4.45
N PHE A 46 -4.82 -9.35 4.73
CA PHE A 46 -5.54 -9.20 6.00
C PHE A 46 -4.67 -9.57 7.21
N ILE A 47 -3.98 -10.71 7.15
CA ILE A 47 -3.12 -11.16 8.26
C ILE A 47 -1.90 -10.25 8.43
N THR A 48 -1.26 -9.86 7.33
CA THR A 48 -0.01 -9.07 7.39
C THR A 48 -0.24 -7.59 7.69
N GLN A 49 -1.39 -7.02 7.37
CA GLN A 49 -1.74 -5.65 7.76
C GLN A 49 -2.47 -5.59 9.11
N GLY A 50 -3.06 -6.69 9.54
CA GLY A 50 -3.65 -6.91 10.86
C GLY A 50 -4.64 -5.81 11.27
N SER A 51 -4.35 -5.10 12.37
CA SER A 51 -5.22 -4.05 12.91
C SER A 51 -5.49 -2.89 11.93
N SER A 52 -4.61 -2.69 10.96
CA SER A 52 -4.69 -1.61 9.96
C SER A 52 -4.99 -2.09 8.55
N PHE A 53 -5.63 -3.26 8.42
CA PHE A 53 -6.01 -3.80 7.11
C PHE A 53 -6.73 -2.77 6.25
N LEU A 54 -6.23 -2.60 5.05
CA LEU A 54 -6.78 -1.71 4.03
C LEU A 54 -7.69 -2.51 3.09
N ASN A 55 -8.97 -2.12 3.03
CA ASN A 55 -9.94 -2.70 2.12
C ASN A 55 -9.50 -2.50 0.66
N PRO A 56 -9.35 -3.56 -0.15
CA PRO A 56 -8.82 -3.44 -1.51
C PRO A 56 -9.66 -2.57 -2.44
N ARG A 57 -11.00 -2.58 -2.30
CA ARG A 57 -11.89 -1.71 -3.06
C ARG A 57 -11.62 -0.23 -2.77
N ALA A 58 -11.62 0.13 -1.50
CA ALA A 58 -11.40 1.53 -1.10
C ALA A 58 -9.99 2.00 -1.49
N TYR A 59 -8.98 1.16 -1.29
CA TYR A 59 -7.61 1.45 -1.72
C TYR A 59 -7.53 1.71 -3.22
N ALA A 60 -8.10 0.82 -4.05
CA ALA A 60 -8.06 0.95 -5.50
C ALA A 60 -8.78 2.21 -6.01
N ILE A 61 -9.93 2.56 -5.41
CA ILE A 61 -10.66 3.78 -5.75
C ILE A 61 -9.80 5.02 -5.47
N LEU A 62 -9.27 5.14 -4.24
CA LEU A 62 -8.44 6.30 -3.87
C LEU A 62 -7.21 6.42 -4.76
N HIS A 63 -6.56 5.30 -5.04
CA HIS A 63 -5.36 5.28 -5.87
C HIS A 63 -5.64 5.69 -7.31
N ARG A 64 -6.74 5.22 -7.90
CA ARG A 64 -7.18 5.66 -9.24
C ARG A 64 -7.57 7.15 -9.27
N MET A 65 -8.20 7.66 -8.21
CA MET A 65 -8.48 9.09 -8.06
C MET A 65 -7.18 9.89 -7.99
N HIS A 66 -6.18 9.40 -7.24
CA HIS A 66 -4.87 10.02 -7.16
C HIS A 66 -4.20 10.14 -8.53
N HIS A 67 -4.16 9.07 -9.33
CA HIS A 67 -3.63 9.15 -10.69
C HIS A 67 -4.40 10.10 -11.61
N ALA A 68 -5.73 10.12 -11.50
CA ALA A 68 -6.56 10.99 -12.35
C ALA A 68 -6.48 12.47 -11.97
N TYR A 69 -6.24 12.77 -10.69
CA TYR A 69 -6.29 14.13 -10.15
C TYR A 69 -4.98 14.54 -9.46
N SER A 70 -3.89 13.85 -9.77
CA SER A 70 -2.60 14.00 -9.08
C SER A 70 -2.22 15.46 -8.85
N ASP A 71 -1.94 15.77 -7.57
CA ASP A 71 -1.54 17.09 -7.10
C ASP A 71 -2.52 18.23 -7.42
N THR A 72 -3.82 17.92 -7.56
CA THR A 72 -4.92 18.89 -7.60
C THR A 72 -5.72 18.86 -6.30
N GLU A 73 -6.66 19.81 -6.13
CA GLU A 73 -7.56 19.84 -4.96
C GLU A 73 -8.47 18.61 -4.83
N LYS A 74 -8.65 17.84 -5.91
CA LYS A 74 -9.44 16.60 -5.93
C LYS A 74 -8.62 15.36 -5.56
N ASP A 75 -7.30 15.50 -5.45
CA ASP A 75 -6.43 14.40 -5.07
C ASP A 75 -6.64 14.02 -3.60
N PRO A 76 -7.01 12.77 -3.29
CA PRO A 76 -7.32 12.36 -1.92
C PRO A 76 -6.12 12.40 -0.96
N HIS A 77 -4.90 12.50 -1.48
CA HIS A 77 -3.69 12.46 -0.63
C HIS A 77 -2.47 13.21 -1.20
N SER A 78 -2.69 14.28 -1.96
CA SER A 78 -1.60 15.14 -2.37
C SER A 78 -1.00 15.91 -1.18
N PRO A 79 0.33 15.81 -0.96
CA PRO A 79 0.99 16.58 0.10
C PRO A 79 1.06 18.08 -0.18
N MET A 80 0.64 18.54 -1.37
CA MET A 80 0.72 19.95 -1.76
C MET A 80 -0.32 20.81 -1.05
N PHE A 81 -1.44 20.20 -0.60
CA PHE A 81 -2.57 20.91 0.02
C PHE A 81 -2.61 20.79 1.54
N PHE A 82 -1.61 20.15 2.15
CA PHE A 82 -1.57 19.93 3.61
C PHE A 82 -0.27 20.46 4.23
N LYS A 83 -0.39 21.03 5.42
CA LYS A 83 0.76 21.57 6.15
C LYS A 83 1.75 20.50 6.61
N ASP A 84 1.27 19.28 6.86
CA ASP A 84 2.07 18.15 7.31
C ASP A 84 1.41 16.79 6.93
N ILE A 85 2.20 15.73 7.07
CA ILE A 85 1.80 14.36 6.76
C ILE A 85 0.59 13.88 7.60
N TRP A 86 0.43 14.35 8.81
CA TRP A 86 -0.68 13.98 9.69
C TRP A 86 -2.02 14.49 9.15
N HIS A 87 -2.09 15.76 8.77
CA HIS A 87 -3.31 16.35 8.20
C HIS A 87 -3.70 15.71 6.88
N MET A 88 -2.71 15.44 6.02
CA MET A 88 -2.93 14.67 4.78
C MET A 88 -3.50 13.27 5.11
N THR A 89 -2.88 12.55 6.03
CA THR A 89 -3.31 11.19 6.40
C THR A 89 -4.72 11.17 6.98
N MET A 90 -5.08 12.16 7.81
CA MET A 90 -6.43 12.25 8.37
C MET A 90 -7.49 12.56 7.31
N HIS A 91 -7.20 13.44 6.36
CA HIS A 91 -8.05 13.71 5.22
C HIS A 91 -8.25 12.45 4.35
N THR A 92 -7.14 11.80 3.97
CA THR A 92 -7.16 10.54 3.21
C THR A 92 -8.00 9.47 3.91
N LYS A 93 -7.83 9.33 5.24
CA LYS A 93 -8.60 8.37 6.06
C LYS A 93 -10.11 8.63 5.96
N ASP A 94 -10.56 9.88 5.99
CA ASP A 94 -11.98 10.21 5.96
C ASP A 94 -12.60 9.86 4.59
N ILE A 95 -11.90 10.14 3.49
CA ILE A 95 -12.30 9.73 2.15
C ILE A 95 -12.30 8.20 2.03
N TYR A 96 -11.22 7.56 2.48
CA TYR A 96 -11.09 6.10 2.47
C TYR A 96 -12.25 5.41 3.20
N LEU A 97 -12.61 5.87 4.40
CA LEU A 97 -13.70 5.29 5.19
C LEU A 97 -15.05 5.40 4.49
N ASN A 98 -15.30 6.48 3.75
CA ASN A 98 -16.53 6.63 2.98
C ASN A 98 -16.64 5.55 1.89
N TYR A 99 -15.55 5.26 1.17
CA TYR A 99 -15.55 4.19 0.17
C TYR A 99 -15.52 2.79 0.78
N ALA A 100 -14.76 2.58 1.86
CA ALA A 100 -14.68 1.28 2.53
C ALA A 100 -16.04 0.84 3.12
N LYS A 101 -16.83 1.80 3.63
CA LYS A 101 -18.16 1.56 4.21
C LYS A 101 -19.31 1.70 3.21
N HIS A 102 -19.02 1.91 1.93
CA HIS A 102 -20.04 2.15 0.90
C HIS A 102 -20.98 3.34 1.20
N ASN A 103 -20.52 4.34 1.95
CA ASN A 103 -21.27 5.57 2.20
C ASN A 103 -21.38 6.46 0.96
N VAL A 104 -20.39 6.37 0.07
CA VAL A 104 -20.29 7.12 -1.17
C VAL A 104 -19.93 6.16 -2.30
N GLU A 105 -20.60 6.29 -3.45
CA GLU A 105 -20.23 5.57 -4.65
C GLU A 105 -19.18 6.37 -5.44
N PRO A 106 -18.12 5.72 -5.95
CA PRO A 106 -17.14 6.40 -6.77
C PRO A 106 -17.70 6.79 -8.13
N GLU A 107 -17.04 7.74 -8.78
CA GLU A 107 -17.27 8.05 -10.19
C GLU A 107 -17.11 6.78 -11.05
N GLU A 108 -17.85 6.71 -12.15
CA GLU A 108 -17.91 5.52 -13.03
C GLU A 108 -16.52 5.03 -13.46
N GLN A 109 -15.63 5.97 -13.80
CA GLN A 109 -14.26 5.68 -14.23
C GLN A 109 -13.39 4.98 -13.17
N PHE A 110 -13.73 5.07 -11.88
CA PHE A 110 -12.98 4.45 -10.78
C PHE A 110 -13.59 3.13 -10.32
N ARG A 111 -14.75 2.73 -10.89
CA ARG A 111 -15.50 1.53 -10.48
C ARG A 111 -14.93 0.24 -11.04
N GLY A 112 -15.13 -0.82 -10.28
CA GLY A 112 -14.98 -2.21 -10.70
C GLY A 112 -13.55 -2.71 -10.93
N GLY A 113 -13.45 -4.01 -11.14
CA GLY A 113 -12.20 -4.71 -11.43
C GLY A 113 -11.17 -4.76 -10.30
N TYR A 114 -11.54 -4.35 -9.09
CA TYR A 114 -10.76 -4.57 -7.86
C TYR A 114 -11.27 -5.83 -7.15
N PRO A 115 -10.41 -6.50 -6.37
CA PRO A 115 -10.84 -7.69 -5.63
C PRO A 115 -11.78 -7.31 -4.47
N GLU A 116 -12.80 -8.15 -4.26
CA GLU A 116 -13.75 -7.99 -3.16
C GLU A 116 -14.01 -9.34 -2.48
N TRP A 117 -14.04 -9.33 -1.15
CA TRP A 117 -14.40 -10.49 -0.34
C TRP A 117 -15.28 -10.07 0.84
N LYS A 118 -16.57 -9.90 0.57
CA LYS A 118 -17.57 -9.34 1.51
C LYS A 118 -17.49 -9.91 2.93
N LEU A 119 -17.25 -11.22 3.08
CA LEU A 119 -17.11 -11.83 4.40
C LEU A 119 -15.88 -11.34 5.13
N LEU A 120 -14.72 -11.34 4.46
CA LEU A 120 -13.45 -10.91 5.06
C LEU A 120 -13.45 -9.40 5.30
N ASP A 121 -14.05 -8.61 4.41
CA ASP A 121 -14.22 -7.16 4.58
C ASP A 121 -15.03 -6.86 5.85
N LYS A 122 -16.14 -7.56 6.06
CA LYS A 122 -16.95 -7.41 7.28
C LYS A 122 -16.19 -7.82 8.55
N ILE A 123 -15.41 -8.90 8.49
CA ILE A 123 -14.58 -9.38 9.61
C ILE A 123 -13.49 -8.33 9.93
N SER A 124 -12.78 -7.86 8.93
CA SER A 124 -11.66 -6.92 9.06
C SER A 124 -12.10 -5.52 9.51
N ASP A 125 -13.34 -5.10 9.22
CA ASP A 125 -13.90 -3.82 9.68
C ASP A 125 -14.36 -3.87 11.15
N SER A 126 -14.48 -5.08 11.73
CA SER A 126 -14.85 -5.26 13.13
C SER A 126 -13.78 -4.72 14.09
N TRP A 127 -14.18 -3.82 14.98
CA TRP A 127 -13.31 -3.33 16.05
C TRP A 127 -12.81 -4.46 16.96
N PHE A 128 -13.60 -5.50 17.17
CA PHE A 128 -13.18 -6.68 17.94
C PHE A 128 -11.96 -7.36 17.30
N VAL A 129 -11.97 -7.52 15.99
CA VAL A 129 -10.85 -8.13 15.24
C VAL A 129 -9.63 -7.22 15.24
N ARG A 130 -9.82 -5.93 14.99
CA ARG A 130 -8.71 -4.93 15.01
C ARG A 130 -8.05 -4.85 16.37
N LEU A 131 -8.84 -4.78 17.45
CA LEU A 131 -8.32 -4.79 18.82
C LEU A 131 -7.70 -6.12 19.20
N GLY A 132 -8.18 -7.24 18.63
CA GLY A 132 -7.55 -8.55 18.76
C GLY A 132 -6.11 -8.57 18.24
N PHE A 133 -5.89 -8.02 17.03
CA PHE A 133 -4.51 -7.85 16.50
C PHE A 133 -3.66 -6.93 17.38
N VAL A 134 -4.21 -5.80 17.83
CA VAL A 134 -3.50 -4.89 18.75
C VAL A 134 -3.08 -5.63 20.02
N ALA A 135 -4.00 -6.40 20.62
CA ALA A 135 -3.69 -7.21 21.81
C ALA A 135 -2.59 -8.25 21.54
N LEU A 136 -2.64 -8.93 20.39
CA LEU A 136 -1.59 -9.90 20.00
C LEU A 136 -0.23 -9.23 19.87
N TYR A 137 -0.15 -8.04 19.26
CA TYR A 137 1.11 -7.30 19.17
C TYR A 137 1.63 -6.89 20.56
N ILE A 138 0.77 -6.37 21.43
CA ILE A 138 1.14 -6.01 22.80
C ILE A 138 1.65 -7.24 23.58
N LEU A 139 0.93 -8.36 23.51
CA LEU A 139 1.32 -9.60 24.19
C LEU A 139 2.68 -10.12 23.69
N PHE A 140 2.93 -10.06 22.37
CA PHE A 140 4.23 -10.42 21.81
C PHE A 140 5.34 -9.52 22.34
N PHE A 141 5.12 -8.22 22.40
CA PHE A 141 6.10 -7.28 22.94
C PHE A 141 6.31 -7.50 24.45
N MET A 142 5.26 -7.73 25.22
CA MET A 142 5.37 -8.05 26.66
C MET A 142 6.21 -9.31 26.92
N GLN A 143 6.10 -10.31 26.03
CA GLN A 143 6.85 -11.55 26.15
C GLN A 143 8.32 -11.43 25.73
N PHE A 144 8.64 -10.64 24.70
CA PHE A 144 9.95 -10.67 24.03
C PHE A 144 10.73 -9.36 24.08
N ALA A 145 10.15 -8.24 24.52
CA ALA A 145 10.88 -6.99 24.67
C ALA A 145 11.83 -7.06 25.86
N THR A 146 13.09 -6.71 25.61
CA THR A 146 14.16 -6.71 26.63
C THR A 146 14.46 -5.29 27.14
N ALA A 147 13.84 -4.26 26.53
CA ALA A 147 14.00 -2.86 26.93
C ALA A 147 12.70 -2.10 26.65
N TRP A 148 12.37 -1.12 27.50
CA TRP A 148 11.13 -0.34 27.41
C TRP A 148 10.97 0.41 26.08
N TRP A 149 12.05 0.93 25.51
CA TRP A 149 12.02 1.70 24.26
C TRP A 149 11.53 0.88 23.06
N MET A 150 11.59 -0.46 23.12
CA MET A 150 11.05 -1.32 22.06
C MET A 150 9.55 -1.13 21.87
N PHE A 151 8.82 -0.81 22.94
CA PHE A 151 7.39 -0.53 22.88
C PHE A 151 7.04 0.71 22.03
N LEU A 152 8.02 1.58 21.76
CA LEU A 152 7.83 2.71 20.82
C LEU A 152 7.59 2.26 19.38
N LEU A 153 7.85 1.00 19.04
CA LEU A 153 7.53 0.43 17.72
C LEU A 153 6.06 -0.01 17.60
N LEU A 154 5.34 -0.20 18.71
CA LEU A 154 3.95 -0.66 18.69
C LEU A 154 3.01 0.23 17.85
N PRO A 155 3.05 1.58 17.93
CA PRO A 155 2.22 2.42 17.08
C PRO A 155 2.40 2.14 15.57
N ILE A 156 3.63 1.82 15.14
CA ILE A 156 3.90 1.47 13.75
C ILE A 156 3.20 0.15 13.41
N HIS A 157 3.28 -0.86 14.29
CA HIS A 157 2.56 -2.11 14.11
C HIS A 157 1.04 -1.93 14.03
N PHE A 158 0.48 -1.01 14.83
CA PHE A 158 -0.96 -0.76 14.85
C PHE A 158 -1.47 -0.13 13.56
N PHE A 159 -0.62 0.65 12.88
CA PHE A 159 -0.98 1.46 11.71
C PHE A 159 -0.12 1.15 10.48
N MET A 160 0.38 -0.08 10.34
CA MET A 160 1.37 -0.46 9.33
C MET A 160 0.96 -0.06 7.90
N GLY A 161 -0.25 -0.42 7.46
CA GLY A 161 -0.76 -0.07 6.13
C GLY A 161 -0.84 1.44 5.87
N PRO A 162 -1.53 2.22 6.72
CA PRO A 162 -1.53 3.70 6.65
C PRO A 162 -0.16 4.34 6.70
N VAL A 163 0.78 3.81 7.51
CA VAL A 163 2.15 4.34 7.60
C VAL A 163 2.87 4.19 6.26
N HIS A 164 2.78 3.03 5.61
CA HIS A 164 3.36 2.82 4.28
C HIS A 164 2.77 3.81 3.26
N GLY A 165 1.44 3.93 3.19
CA GLY A 165 0.77 4.85 2.28
C GLY A 165 1.17 6.32 2.53
N ALA A 166 1.25 6.74 3.81
CA ALA A 166 1.65 8.08 4.16
C ALA A 166 3.10 8.40 3.74
N ILE A 167 4.03 7.46 3.90
CA ILE A 167 5.42 7.62 3.46
C ILE A 167 5.47 7.75 1.94
N VAL A 168 4.81 6.85 1.20
CA VAL A 168 4.81 6.84 -0.27
C VAL A 168 4.26 8.14 -0.82
N ASN A 169 3.07 8.55 -0.38
CA ASN A 169 2.42 9.74 -0.91
C ASN A 169 3.15 11.03 -0.50
N TRP A 170 3.60 11.14 0.76
CA TRP A 170 4.31 12.33 1.21
C TRP A 170 5.70 12.46 0.61
N CYS A 171 6.52 11.42 0.70
CA CYS A 171 7.89 11.47 0.19
C CYS A 171 7.92 11.44 -1.33
N GLY A 172 7.12 10.58 -1.94
CA GLY A 172 7.09 10.40 -3.40
C GLY A 172 6.57 11.60 -4.19
N HIS A 173 5.93 12.61 -3.54
CA HIS A 173 5.52 13.86 -4.18
C HIS A 173 6.28 15.10 -3.69
N LYS A 174 7.22 14.95 -2.73
CA LYS A 174 7.99 16.08 -2.19
C LYS A 174 9.48 15.97 -2.38
N TYR A 175 10.04 14.76 -2.31
CA TYR A 175 11.48 14.57 -2.19
C TYR A 175 12.03 13.64 -3.25
N GLY A 176 13.11 14.03 -3.89
CA GLY A 176 13.82 13.19 -4.84
C GLY A 176 14.03 13.83 -6.21
N TYR A 177 14.37 13.01 -7.17
CA TYR A 177 14.59 13.39 -8.57
C TYR A 177 13.37 13.01 -9.43
N ALA A 178 13.34 13.53 -10.66
CA ALA A 178 12.35 13.18 -11.67
C ALA A 178 13.05 12.68 -12.94
N ASN A 179 12.57 11.58 -13.49
CA ASN A 179 12.98 11.06 -14.79
C ASN A 179 12.12 11.61 -15.92
N TYR A 180 10.89 12.03 -15.60
CA TYR A 180 9.88 12.44 -16.54
C TYR A 180 9.18 13.73 -16.08
N ASP A 181 8.71 14.51 -17.04
CA ASP A 181 7.78 15.60 -16.79
C ASP A 181 6.35 15.04 -16.88
N ASN A 182 5.70 14.90 -15.73
CA ASN A 182 4.36 14.30 -15.60
C ASN A 182 3.25 15.35 -15.42
N HIS A 183 3.59 16.64 -15.37
CA HIS A 183 2.69 17.72 -15.01
C HIS A 183 2.11 17.61 -13.58
N ASP A 184 2.75 16.81 -12.73
CA ASP A 184 2.51 16.68 -11.29
C ASP A 184 3.83 16.83 -10.51
N HIS A 185 3.79 16.72 -9.19
CA HIS A 185 4.97 16.86 -8.32
C HIS A 185 5.65 15.52 -7.98
N SER A 186 5.26 14.43 -8.63
CA SER A 186 5.80 13.08 -8.37
C SER A 186 7.33 13.05 -8.53
N LYS A 187 7.99 12.36 -7.61
CA LYS A 187 9.45 12.20 -7.52
C LYS A 187 9.82 10.73 -7.34
N ASN A 188 11.07 10.43 -7.68
CA ASN A 188 11.72 9.19 -7.28
C ASN A 188 12.59 9.51 -6.06
N THR A 189 12.17 9.08 -4.88
CA THR A 189 12.80 9.52 -3.63
C THR A 189 14.17 8.87 -3.40
N LEU A 190 14.31 7.59 -3.75
CA LEU A 190 15.55 6.83 -3.56
C LEU A 190 15.93 6.11 -4.85
N PRO A 191 17.22 6.11 -5.25
CA PRO A 191 17.68 5.38 -6.45
C PRO A 191 17.63 3.86 -6.28
N VAL A 192 17.70 3.36 -5.05
CA VAL A 192 17.52 1.96 -4.69
C VAL A 192 16.46 1.90 -3.60
N ASP A 193 15.23 1.61 -3.98
CA ASP A 193 14.12 1.60 -3.03
C ASP A 193 13.87 0.21 -2.46
N PHE A 194 14.81 -0.25 -1.64
CA PHE A 194 14.64 -1.48 -0.88
C PHE A 194 13.63 -1.32 0.27
N LEU A 195 13.63 -0.16 0.94
CA LEU A 195 12.82 0.07 2.15
C LEU A 195 11.32 0.11 1.87
N MET A 196 10.92 0.65 0.71
CA MET A 196 9.53 0.73 0.28
C MET A 196 9.23 -0.15 -0.95
N MET A 197 10.14 -1.10 -1.24
CA MET A 197 9.96 -2.15 -2.25
C MET A 197 9.58 -1.62 -3.65
N GLY A 198 10.15 -0.47 -4.05
CA GLY A 198 9.92 0.18 -5.34
C GLY A 198 8.82 1.24 -5.34
N GLU A 199 8.03 1.37 -4.27
CA GLU A 199 6.91 2.33 -4.22
C GLU A 199 7.36 3.80 -4.21
N LEU A 200 8.62 4.11 -3.89
CA LEU A 200 9.16 5.47 -3.93
C LEU A 200 9.66 5.90 -5.32
N PHE A 201 9.42 5.12 -6.37
CA PHE A 201 9.59 5.53 -7.76
C PHE A 201 8.31 6.16 -8.33
N GLN A 202 7.72 7.12 -7.61
CA GLN A 202 6.43 7.69 -7.96
C GLN A 202 6.45 8.43 -9.30
N ASN A 203 7.53 9.15 -9.64
CA ASN A 203 7.62 9.83 -10.93
C ASN A 203 7.64 8.86 -12.12
N ASN A 204 8.34 7.75 -11.99
CA ASN A 204 8.33 6.70 -13.01
C ASN A 204 6.94 6.05 -13.12
N HIS A 205 6.34 5.72 -11.98
CA HIS A 205 5.04 5.07 -11.89
C HIS A 205 3.91 5.94 -12.45
N HIS A 206 3.88 7.24 -12.14
CA HIS A 206 2.90 8.17 -12.69
C HIS A 206 3.03 8.34 -14.20
N LYS A 207 4.26 8.22 -14.75
CA LYS A 207 4.47 8.25 -16.20
C LYS A 207 4.04 6.98 -16.90
N LEU A 208 4.27 5.83 -16.26
CA LEU A 208 4.04 4.49 -16.82
C LEU A 208 3.20 3.67 -15.83
N PRO A 209 1.93 4.03 -15.61
CA PRO A 209 1.10 3.47 -14.54
C PRO A 209 0.78 1.98 -14.73
N ASP A 210 0.93 1.44 -15.94
CA ASP A 210 0.67 0.04 -16.27
C ASP A 210 1.95 -0.82 -16.28
N ASP A 211 3.14 -0.21 -16.13
CA ASP A 211 4.39 -0.96 -16.08
C ASP A 211 4.58 -1.61 -14.70
N VAL A 212 4.76 -2.93 -14.68
CA VAL A 212 5.00 -3.68 -13.44
C VAL A 212 6.37 -3.39 -12.82
N ASN A 213 7.29 -2.79 -13.56
CA ASN A 213 8.62 -2.40 -13.11
C ASN A 213 8.69 -0.88 -12.92
N PHE A 214 8.70 -0.44 -11.69
CA PHE A 214 8.81 1.00 -11.39
C PHE A 214 10.24 1.55 -11.57
N ALA A 215 11.26 0.68 -11.65
CA ALA A 215 12.63 1.08 -11.97
C ALA A 215 12.79 1.27 -13.49
N GLN A 216 13.13 2.48 -13.92
CA GLN A 216 13.22 2.86 -15.34
C GLN A 216 14.66 3.19 -15.76
N ARG A 217 15.57 3.42 -14.82
CA ARG A 217 16.98 3.69 -15.08
C ARG A 217 17.85 2.53 -14.61
N LYS A 218 19.04 2.38 -15.20
CA LYS A 218 19.98 1.28 -14.88
C LYS A 218 20.44 1.24 -13.42
N PHE A 219 20.39 2.37 -12.73
CA PHE A 219 20.76 2.48 -11.31
C PHE A 219 19.57 2.34 -10.35
N GLU A 220 18.36 2.27 -10.89
CA GLU A 220 17.15 2.06 -10.09
C GLU A 220 16.91 0.56 -9.89
N LEU A 221 16.36 0.18 -8.73
CA LEU A 221 16.04 -1.19 -8.41
C LEU A 221 14.70 -1.28 -7.70
N ASP A 222 13.76 -1.99 -8.32
CA ASP A 222 12.44 -2.32 -7.77
C ASP A 222 12.42 -3.77 -7.28
N PRO A 223 12.51 -4.02 -5.96
CA PRO A 223 12.51 -5.38 -5.43
C PRO A 223 11.23 -6.15 -5.72
N THR A 224 10.07 -5.49 -5.75
CA THR A 224 8.78 -6.15 -6.03
C THR A 224 8.72 -6.69 -7.44
N TYR A 225 9.33 -6.03 -8.41
CA TYR A 225 9.39 -6.51 -9.79
C TYR A 225 10.04 -7.89 -9.91
N PHE A 226 11.11 -8.17 -9.15
CA PHE A 226 11.74 -9.49 -9.16
C PHE A 226 10.81 -10.58 -8.60
N VAL A 227 10.03 -10.25 -7.56
CA VAL A 227 9.02 -11.17 -7.02
C VAL A 227 7.90 -11.41 -8.05
N ILE A 228 7.44 -10.37 -8.73
CA ILE A 228 6.44 -10.48 -9.81
C ILE A 228 6.95 -11.39 -10.93
N LYS A 229 8.18 -11.21 -11.40
CA LYS A 229 8.79 -12.10 -12.41
C LYS A 229 8.85 -13.55 -11.96
N PHE A 230 9.24 -13.79 -10.71
CA PHE A 230 9.29 -15.13 -10.13
C PHE A 230 7.90 -15.78 -10.09
N LEU A 231 6.89 -15.07 -9.58
CA LEU A 231 5.51 -15.57 -9.49
C LEU A 231 4.90 -15.80 -10.89
N ASN A 232 5.23 -14.96 -11.87
CA ASN A 232 4.83 -15.15 -13.26
C ASN A 232 5.50 -16.40 -13.87
N GLY A 233 6.78 -16.64 -13.58
CA GLY A 233 7.50 -17.85 -13.98
C GLY A 233 6.89 -19.12 -13.39
N LEU A 234 6.38 -19.07 -12.17
CA LEU A 234 5.62 -20.15 -11.51
C LEU A 234 4.17 -20.27 -12.00
N LYS A 235 3.70 -19.41 -12.90
CA LYS A 235 2.31 -19.34 -13.40
C LYS A 235 1.28 -19.11 -12.29
N ILE A 236 1.68 -18.50 -11.18
CA ILE A 236 0.80 -18.04 -10.10
C ILE A 236 0.02 -16.81 -10.55
N ILE A 237 0.69 -15.94 -11.30
CA ILE A 237 0.12 -14.76 -11.94
C ILE A 237 0.41 -14.80 -13.45
N GLN A 238 -0.32 -14.00 -14.22
CA GLN A 238 -0.07 -13.75 -15.64
C GLN A 238 -0.05 -12.24 -15.86
N LEU A 239 1.07 -11.72 -16.38
CA LEU A 239 1.19 -10.31 -16.72
C LEU A 239 0.13 -9.90 -17.73
N SER A 240 -0.50 -8.75 -17.51
CA SER A 240 -1.40 -8.13 -18.49
C SER A 240 -0.57 -7.75 -19.72
N LYS A 241 -1.15 -7.89 -20.91
CA LYS A 241 -0.49 -7.38 -22.12
C LYS A 241 -0.61 -5.86 -22.09
N THR A 242 0.50 -5.19 -22.00
CA THR A 242 0.61 -3.75 -22.26
C THR A 242 0.40 -3.44 -23.73
#